data_113942808e31076bb45b41e8faf35d0c
#
_entry.id   113942808e31076bb45b41e8faf35d0c
#
_cell.length_a   1.000
_cell.length_b   1.000
_cell.length_c   1.000
_cell.angle_alpha   90.00
_cell.angle_beta   90.00
_cell.angle_gamma   90.00
#
_symmetry.space_group_name_H-M   'P 1'
#
loop_
_entity.id
_entity.type
_entity.pdbx_description
1 polymer ?
#
loop_
_entity_poly.entity_id
_entity_poly.type
_entity_poly.pdbx_seq_one_letter_code
_entity_poly.pdbx_strand_id
1 'polypeptide(L)'
;MQEKFFGQDQAPEVVRTLIQTIQEHNDQCRELVGKDYALITVRRYESCKRYLAELIRLKYGKEDLPLSEVNGELVRAFEFYLKTEKECQQNTVIRYMKCLKKITNLALANEWISKDPFIGIKFHEKEVIREFLTMDELLTIHHKEFPLERITIVRDVFIFAAFTFVALTNVCLIINKLQTNNKGIGNGLETTYLHHFA
;
A
#
# COMPACT_ATOMS: atom_id res chain seq x y z
N MET A 1 64.63 -2.16 -22.84
CA MET A 1 63.40 -1.38 -22.80
C MET A 1 62.37 -2.23 -22.08
N GLN A 2 62.06 -1.87 -20.84
CA GLN A 2 61.03 -2.55 -20.04
C GLN A 2 59.75 -1.70 -20.12
N GLU A 3 58.75 -2.23 -20.79
CA GLU A 3 57.41 -1.65 -20.77
C GLU A 3 56.77 -1.92 -19.41
N LYS A 4 56.53 -0.85 -18.65
CA LYS A 4 55.71 -0.88 -17.44
C LYS A 4 54.27 -1.03 -17.85
N PHE A 5 53.69 -2.21 -17.60
CA PHE A 5 52.23 -2.40 -17.55
C PHE A 5 51.65 -1.55 -16.42
N PHE A 6 51.02 -0.46 -16.79
CA PHE A 6 50.11 0.26 -15.87
C PHE A 6 48.88 -0.63 -15.65
N GLY A 7 48.83 -1.28 -14.51
CA GLY A 7 47.58 -1.86 -14.01
C GLY A 7 46.56 -0.73 -13.89
N GLN A 8 45.47 -0.83 -14.64
CA GLN A 8 44.30 0.00 -14.41
C GLN A 8 43.75 -0.39 -13.01
N ASP A 9 43.94 0.50 -12.04
CA ASP A 9 43.19 0.48 -10.79
C ASP A 9 41.72 0.66 -11.15
N GLN A 10 40.99 -0.45 -11.33
CA GLN A 10 39.55 -0.44 -11.37
C GLN A 10 39.08 0.03 -9.99
N ALA A 11 38.49 1.21 -9.94
CA ALA A 11 37.81 1.69 -8.76
C ALA A 11 36.87 0.57 -8.27
N PRO A 12 36.78 0.31 -6.96
CA PRO A 12 35.94 -0.77 -6.45
C PRO A 12 34.51 -0.58 -6.96
N GLU A 13 34.05 -1.53 -7.77
CA GLU A 13 32.68 -1.54 -8.28
C GLU A 13 31.76 -1.57 -7.08
N VAL A 14 31.02 -0.49 -6.84
CA VAL A 14 30.10 -0.38 -5.72
C VAL A 14 28.98 -1.38 -5.96
N VAL A 15 29.09 -2.54 -5.33
CA VAL A 15 28.12 -3.62 -5.43
C VAL A 15 26.82 -3.15 -4.79
N ARG A 16 25.84 -2.81 -5.64
CA ARG A 16 24.50 -2.44 -5.16
C ARG A 16 23.76 -3.67 -4.66
N THR A 17 23.10 -3.52 -3.52
CA THR A 17 22.36 -4.60 -2.86
C THR A 17 20.86 -4.35 -2.91
N LEU A 18 20.08 -5.41 -2.77
CA LEU A 18 18.61 -5.37 -2.93
C LEU A 18 17.94 -4.55 -1.82
N ILE A 19 18.26 -4.83 -0.55
CA ILE A 19 17.62 -4.17 0.59
C ILE A 19 18.02 -2.70 0.65
N GLN A 20 19.28 -2.37 0.34
CA GLN A 20 19.71 -0.98 0.24
C GLN A 20 18.96 -0.22 -0.87
N THR A 21 18.80 -0.81 -2.05
CA THR A 21 18.07 -0.20 -3.17
C THR A 21 16.60 0.02 -2.82
N ILE A 22 15.96 -0.94 -2.13
CA ILE A 22 14.59 -0.78 -1.63
C ILE A 22 14.52 0.35 -0.60
N GLN A 23 15.52 0.47 0.28
CA GLN A 23 15.56 1.54 1.28
C GLN A 23 15.63 2.91 0.61
N GLU A 24 16.57 3.11 -0.32
CA GLU A 24 16.72 4.36 -1.08
C GLU A 24 15.41 4.76 -1.79
N HIS A 25 14.75 3.79 -2.45
CA HIS A 25 13.45 4.01 -3.06
C HIS A 25 12.36 4.39 -2.03
N ASN A 26 12.33 3.71 -0.88
CA ASN A 26 11.33 3.98 0.16
C ASN A 26 11.51 5.36 0.78
N ASP A 27 12.75 5.81 0.95
CA ASP A 27 13.07 7.13 1.49
C ASP A 27 12.61 8.23 0.51
N GLN A 28 12.87 8.07 -0.79
CA GLN A 28 12.34 8.97 -1.82
C GLN A 28 10.80 9.01 -1.81
N CYS A 29 10.14 7.86 -1.72
CA CYS A 29 8.67 7.81 -1.63
C CYS A 29 8.14 8.48 -0.35
N ARG A 30 8.89 8.43 0.75
CA ARG A 30 8.52 9.07 2.02
C ARG A 30 8.55 10.60 1.93
N GLU A 31 9.54 11.17 1.24
CA GLU A 31 9.62 12.61 0.99
C GLU A 31 8.47 13.15 0.13
N LEU A 32 7.88 12.28 -0.69
CA LEU A 32 6.77 12.63 -1.57
C LEU A 32 5.39 12.29 -0.99
N VAL A 33 5.31 11.93 0.30
CA VAL A 33 4.03 11.69 0.97
C VAL A 33 3.17 12.96 1.00
N GLY A 34 1.91 12.82 0.60
CA GLY A 34 0.97 13.93 0.49
C GLY A 34 1.03 14.68 -0.84
N LYS A 35 2.01 14.37 -1.71
CA LYS A 35 2.09 14.82 -3.11
C LYS A 35 1.77 13.64 -4.03
N ASP A 36 2.75 12.76 -4.27
CA ASP A 36 2.63 11.65 -5.23
C ASP A 36 2.28 10.33 -4.55
N TYR A 37 2.57 10.19 -3.26
CA TYR A 37 2.34 8.94 -2.51
C TYR A 37 1.45 9.14 -1.30
N ALA A 38 0.54 8.18 -1.11
CA ALA A 38 -0.20 8.05 0.15
C ALA A 38 0.69 7.34 1.20
N LEU A 39 0.58 7.74 2.46
CA LEU A 39 1.31 7.14 3.58
C LEU A 39 1.16 5.60 3.65
N ILE A 40 -0.04 5.10 3.33
CA ILE A 40 -0.31 3.65 3.30
C ILE A 40 0.52 2.92 2.25
N THR A 41 0.86 3.59 1.13
CA THR A 41 1.72 3.02 0.08
C THR A 41 3.16 2.88 0.56
N VAL A 42 3.68 3.89 1.25
CA VAL A 42 5.03 3.86 1.83
C VAL A 42 5.13 2.77 2.90
N ARG A 43 4.15 2.66 3.80
CA ARG A 43 4.09 1.58 4.80
C ARG A 43 4.10 0.19 4.15
N ARG A 44 3.48 0.03 3.00
CA ARG A 44 3.50 -1.23 2.23
C ARG A 44 4.90 -1.54 1.69
N TYR A 45 5.60 -0.55 1.15
CA TYR A 45 6.98 -0.71 0.70
C TYR A 45 7.92 -1.07 1.84
N GLU A 46 7.76 -0.46 3.01
CA GLU A 46 8.54 -0.81 4.21
C GLU A 46 8.27 -2.24 4.69
N SER A 47 7.01 -2.68 4.66
CA SER A 47 6.66 -4.07 4.97
C SER A 47 7.27 -5.05 3.96
N CYS A 48 7.27 -4.70 2.67
CA CYS A 48 7.91 -5.50 1.62
C CYS A 48 9.42 -5.64 1.88
N LYS A 49 10.11 -4.53 2.19
CA LYS A 49 11.54 -4.55 2.55
C LYS A 49 11.79 -5.48 3.73
N ARG A 50 11.02 -5.36 4.81
CA ARG A 50 11.16 -6.19 6.01
C ARG A 50 11.00 -7.67 5.69
N TYR A 51 9.97 -8.06 4.95
CA TYR A 51 9.72 -9.46 4.59
C TYR A 51 10.80 -10.03 3.66
N LEU A 52 11.34 -9.22 2.76
CA LEU A 52 12.47 -9.64 1.92
C LEU A 52 13.74 -9.82 2.73
N ALA A 53 14.05 -8.92 3.67
CA ALA A 53 15.21 -9.04 4.55
C ALA A 53 15.11 -10.31 5.42
N GLU A 54 13.92 -10.60 5.97
CA GLU A 54 13.67 -11.82 6.72
C GLU A 54 13.89 -13.08 5.87
N LEU A 55 13.36 -13.11 4.64
CA LEU A 55 13.58 -14.22 3.71
C LEU A 55 15.08 -14.42 3.39
N ILE A 56 15.80 -13.32 3.11
CA ILE A 56 17.23 -13.38 2.78
C ILE A 56 18.01 -13.97 3.94
N ARG A 57 17.72 -13.57 5.17
CA ARG A 57 18.32 -14.16 6.37
C ARG A 57 18.02 -15.64 6.51
N LEU A 58 16.76 -16.02 6.32
CA LEU A 58 16.33 -17.42 6.48
C LEU A 58 16.90 -18.33 5.40
N LYS A 59 16.90 -17.89 4.15
CA LYS A 59 17.30 -18.74 3.01
C LYS A 59 18.78 -18.69 2.72
N TYR A 60 19.42 -17.52 2.83
CA TYR A 60 20.81 -17.32 2.41
C TYR A 60 21.76 -17.04 3.58
N GLY A 61 21.25 -16.85 4.80
CA GLY A 61 22.08 -16.51 5.97
C GLY A 61 22.79 -15.15 5.86
N LYS A 62 22.35 -14.28 4.96
CA LYS A 62 22.91 -12.96 4.67
C LYS A 62 21.98 -11.86 5.16
N GLU A 63 22.55 -10.68 5.46
CA GLU A 63 21.75 -9.49 5.80
C GLU A 63 21.13 -8.82 4.55
N ASP A 64 21.83 -8.89 3.42
CA ASP A 64 21.41 -8.34 2.14
C ASP A 64 21.93 -9.20 0.99
N LEU A 65 21.43 -8.99 -0.22
CA LEU A 65 21.78 -9.74 -1.41
C LEU A 65 22.21 -8.78 -2.53
N PRO A 66 23.34 -9.02 -3.23
CA PRO A 66 23.70 -8.26 -4.41
C PRO A 66 22.58 -8.30 -5.46
N LEU A 67 22.32 -7.18 -6.14
CA LEU A 67 21.31 -7.14 -7.20
C LEU A 67 21.56 -8.16 -8.32
N SER A 68 22.81 -8.47 -8.60
CA SER A 68 23.23 -9.48 -9.58
C SER A 68 22.75 -10.90 -9.23
N GLU A 69 22.54 -11.18 -7.94
CA GLU A 69 22.02 -12.49 -7.46
C GLU A 69 20.49 -12.55 -7.47
N VAL A 70 19.80 -11.42 -7.73
CA VAL A 70 18.33 -11.38 -7.80
C VAL A 70 17.84 -12.06 -9.07
N ASN A 71 17.21 -13.19 -8.93
CA ASN A 71 16.74 -14.05 -10.01
C ASN A 71 15.30 -14.57 -9.79
N GLY A 72 14.77 -15.30 -10.77
CA GLY A 72 13.41 -15.86 -10.67
C GLY A 72 13.24 -16.89 -9.53
N GLU A 73 14.32 -17.46 -9.00
CA GLU A 73 14.25 -18.33 -7.83
C GLU A 73 13.94 -17.52 -6.57
N LEU A 74 14.61 -16.40 -6.37
CA LEU A 74 14.32 -15.48 -5.26
C LEU A 74 12.86 -15.01 -5.31
N VAL A 75 12.37 -14.66 -6.51
CA VAL A 75 10.97 -14.19 -6.70
C VAL A 75 9.98 -15.27 -6.29
N ARG A 76 10.18 -16.52 -6.73
CA ARG A 76 9.33 -17.65 -6.33
C ARG A 76 9.45 -17.99 -4.83
N ALA A 77 10.66 -17.93 -4.28
CA ALA A 77 10.86 -18.11 -2.86
C ALA A 77 10.15 -17.06 -2.01
N PHE A 78 10.14 -15.80 -2.47
CA PHE A 78 9.43 -14.73 -1.81
C PHE A 78 7.91 -14.92 -1.84
N GLU A 79 7.36 -15.33 -2.99
CA GLU A 79 5.94 -15.68 -3.09
C GLU A 79 5.57 -16.81 -2.13
N PHE A 80 6.36 -17.88 -2.10
CA PHE A 80 6.14 -19.02 -1.20
C PHE A 80 6.21 -18.59 0.27
N TYR A 81 7.23 -17.84 0.66
CA TYR A 81 7.41 -17.31 2.01
C TYR A 81 6.23 -16.47 2.47
N LEU A 82 5.71 -15.59 1.60
CA LEU A 82 4.54 -14.77 1.92
C LEU A 82 3.28 -15.60 2.15
N LYS A 83 3.13 -16.72 1.44
CA LYS A 83 1.98 -17.61 1.58
C LYS A 83 2.08 -18.52 2.82
N THR A 84 3.26 -19.04 3.13
CA THR A 84 3.46 -20.02 4.19
C THR A 84 3.79 -19.38 5.54
N GLU A 85 4.83 -18.56 5.59
CA GLU A 85 5.31 -17.99 6.86
C GLU A 85 4.52 -16.73 7.29
N LYS A 86 4.01 -15.95 6.32
CA LYS A 86 3.24 -14.74 6.61
C LYS A 86 1.73 -14.93 6.43
N GLU A 87 1.30 -16.12 6.02
CA GLU A 87 -0.11 -16.50 5.83
C GLU A 87 -0.91 -15.46 5.02
N CYS A 88 -0.22 -14.80 4.08
CA CYS A 88 -0.82 -13.73 3.29
C CYS A 88 -1.84 -14.28 2.28
N GLN A 89 -2.99 -13.64 2.20
CA GLN A 89 -3.97 -13.91 1.15
C GLN A 89 -3.41 -13.58 -0.24
N GLN A 90 -3.90 -14.27 -1.30
CA GLN A 90 -3.40 -14.17 -2.67
C GLN A 90 -3.21 -12.73 -3.16
N ASN A 91 -4.21 -11.88 -2.99
CA ASN A 91 -4.13 -10.48 -3.45
C ASN A 91 -3.11 -9.65 -2.66
N THR A 92 -2.86 -10.00 -1.40
CA THR A 92 -1.83 -9.38 -0.57
C THR A 92 -0.43 -9.80 -1.04
N VAL A 93 -0.24 -11.08 -1.34
CA VAL A 93 0.99 -11.61 -1.94
C VAL A 93 1.31 -10.84 -3.23
N ILE A 94 0.33 -10.74 -4.14
CA ILE A 94 0.51 -10.02 -5.41
C ILE A 94 0.91 -8.55 -5.19
N ARG A 95 0.35 -7.89 -4.18
CA ARG A 95 0.73 -6.51 -3.84
C ARG A 95 2.21 -6.40 -3.45
N TYR A 96 2.73 -7.33 -2.64
CA TYR A 96 4.15 -7.36 -2.28
C TYR A 96 5.03 -7.75 -3.48
N MET A 97 4.58 -8.70 -4.29
CA MET A 97 5.29 -9.07 -5.53
C MET A 97 5.38 -7.89 -6.52
N LYS A 98 4.31 -7.09 -6.65
CA LYS A 98 4.32 -5.86 -7.45
C LYS A 98 5.30 -4.81 -6.87
N CYS A 99 5.46 -4.73 -5.53
CA CYS A 99 6.47 -3.87 -4.92
C CYS A 99 7.89 -4.31 -5.30
N LEU A 100 8.20 -5.60 -5.18
CA LEU A 100 9.50 -6.14 -5.60
C LEU A 100 9.74 -5.92 -7.10
N LYS A 101 8.72 -6.17 -7.94
CA LYS A 101 8.81 -5.94 -9.40
C LYS A 101 9.13 -4.49 -9.74
N LYS A 102 8.61 -3.52 -8.99
CA LYS A 102 8.95 -2.11 -9.20
C LYS A 102 10.44 -1.85 -8.99
N ILE A 103 11.04 -2.46 -7.96
CA ILE A 103 12.48 -2.31 -7.66
C ILE A 103 13.33 -3.01 -8.73
N THR A 104 12.96 -4.21 -9.15
CA THR A 104 13.70 -4.91 -10.22
C THR A 104 13.60 -4.19 -11.55
N ASN A 105 12.46 -3.57 -11.87
CA ASN A 105 12.31 -2.74 -13.06
C ASN A 105 13.21 -1.47 -12.98
N LEU A 106 13.31 -0.86 -11.79
CA LEU A 106 14.23 0.25 -11.57
C LEU A 106 15.70 -0.20 -11.78
N ALA A 107 16.05 -1.38 -11.25
CA ALA A 107 17.38 -1.95 -11.41
C ALA A 107 17.69 -2.30 -12.87
N LEU A 108 16.70 -2.78 -13.65
CA LEU A 108 16.84 -3.01 -15.09
C LEU A 108 17.03 -1.71 -15.87
N ALA A 109 16.22 -0.70 -15.58
CA ALA A 109 16.29 0.60 -16.24
C ALA A 109 17.63 1.32 -16.01
N ASN A 110 18.29 1.04 -14.88
CA ASN A 110 19.62 1.57 -14.55
C ASN A 110 20.76 0.58 -14.89
N GLU A 111 20.47 -0.51 -15.61
CA GLU A 111 21.44 -1.53 -16.02
C GLU A 111 22.20 -2.20 -14.86
N TRP A 112 21.64 -2.16 -13.63
CA TRP A 112 22.23 -2.85 -12.46
C TRP A 112 22.01 -4.36 -12.47
N ILE A 113 20.99 -4.81 -13.23
CA ILE A 113 20.74 -6.22 -13.54
C ILE A 113 20.53 -6.38 -15.04
N SER A 114 20.98 -7.50 -15.59
CA SER A 114 20.93 -7.76 -17.03
C SER A 114 19.67 -8.50 -17.49
N LYS A 115 18.94 -9.15 -16.59
CA LYS A 115 17.74 -9.96 -16.89
C LYS A 115 16.63 -9.64 -15.92
N ASP A 116 15.39 -9.60 -16.44
CA ASP A 116 14.20 -9.45 -15.59
C ASP A 116 13.94 -10.72 -14.78
N PRO A 117 14.01 -10.67 -13.42
CA PRO A 117 13.72 -11.83 -12.56
C PRO A 117 12.26 -12.30 -12.63
N PHE A 118 11.35 -11.47 -13.18
CA PHE A 118 9.93 -11.79 -13.30
C PHE A 118 9.55 -12.39 -14.66
N ILE A 119 10.51 -12.73 -15.52
CA ILE A 119 10.22 -13.39 -16.80
C ILE A 119 9.36 -14.64 -16.56
N GLY A 120 8.22 -14.72 -17.24
CA GLY A 120 7.31 -15.86 -17.16
C GLY A 120 6.42 -15.90 -15.91
N ILE A 121 6.54 -14.95 -14.98
CA ILE A 121 5.69 -14.88 -13.79
C ILE A 121 4.46 -14.01 -14.10
N LYS A 122 3.28 -14.64 -14.06
CA LYS A 122 1.99 -13.96 -14.24
C LYS A 122 1.29 -13.80 -12.89
N PHE A 123 0.77 -12.62 -12.63
CA PHE A 123 -0.03 -12.35 -11.44
C PHE A 123 -1.50 -12.62 -11.74
N HIS A 124 -2.10 -13.55 -10.98
CA HIS A 124 -3.53 -13.84 -11.05
C HIS A 124 -4.19 -13.33 -9.77
N GLU A 125 -4.81 -12.17 -9.86
CA GLU A 125 -5.58 -11.62 -8.75
C GLU A 125 -6.85 -12.45 -8.58
N LYS A 126 -7.15 -12.80 -7.33
CA LYS A 126 -8.40 -13.47 -6.99
C LYS A 126 -9.49 -12.39 -6.96
N GLU A 127 -10.54 -12.60 -7.71
CA GLU A 127 -11.71 -11.75 -7.66
C GLU A 127 -12.31 -11.77 -6.26
N VAL A 128 -12.54 -10.60 -5.70
CA VAL A 128 -13.20 -10.44 -4.41
C VAL A 128 -14.64 -10.05 -4.68
N ILE A 129 -15.53 -11.01 -4.53
CA ILE A 129 -16.97 -10.75 -4.53
C ILE A 129 -17.26 -9.92 -3.28
N ARG A 130 -17.69 -8.71 -3.48
CA ARG A 130 -18.15 -7.83 -2.40
C ARG A 130 -19.66 -7.92 -2.33
N GLU A 131 -20.14 -8.39 -1.20
CA GLU A 131 -21.57 -8.29 -0.90
C GLU A 131 -21.93 -6.81 -0.74
N PHE A 132 -23.08 -6.44 -1.23
CA PHE A 132 -23.65 -5.11 -1.10
C PHE A 132 -25.06 -5.24 -0.54
N LEU A 133 -25.48 -4.23 0.19
CA LEU A 133 -26.83 -4.20 0.76
C LEU A 133 -27.85 -4.05 -0.37
N THR A 134 -28.88 -4.87 -0.31
CA THR A 134 -30.08 -4.71 -1.12
C THR A 134 -30.88 -3.49 -0.66
N MET A 135 -31.79 -3.01 -1.50
CA MET A 135 -32.66 -1.89 -1.13
C MET A 135 -33.50 -2.20 0.11
N ASP A 136 -34.02 -3.44 0.23
CA ASP A 136 -34.85 -3.86 1.37
C ASP A 136 -34.04 -3.88 2.69
N GLU A 137 -32.78 -4.34 2.63
CA GLU A 137 -31.87 -4.28 3.78
C GLU A 137 -31.55 -2.84 4.18
N LEU A 138 -31.33 -1.97 3.20
CA LEU A 138 -31.09 -0.55 3.43
C LEU A 138 -32.29 0.13 4.09
N LEU A 139 -33.51 -0.13 3.62
CA LEU A 139 -34.74 0.36 4.22
C LEU A 139 -34.96 -0.21 5.63
N THR A 140 -34.60 -1.48 5.83
CA THR A 140 -34.67 -2.10 7.17
C THR A 140 -33.75 -1.39 8.16
N ILE A 141 -32.54 -1.05 7.75
CA ILE A 141 -31.59 -0.28 8.56
C ILE A 141 -32.15 1.13 8.83
N HIS A 142 -32.74 1.78 7.81
CA HIS A 142 -33.31 3.12 7.94
C HIS A 142 -34.43 3.18 9.00
N HIS A 143 -35.32 2.22 9.00
CA HIS A 143 -36.46 2.18 9.92
C HIS A 143 -36.13 1.61 11.31
N LYS A 144 -34.93 1.07 11.49
CA LYS A 144 -34.56 0.48 12.77
C LYS A 144 -34.29 1.56 13.82
N GLU A 145 -35.02 1.47 14.92
CA GLU A 145 -34.78 2.30 16.10
C GLU A 145 -33.59 1.76 16.94
N PHE A 146 -32.74 2.65 17.38
CA PHE A 146 -31.61 2.31 18.24
C PHE A 146 -31.74 3.03 19.57
N PRO A 147 -31.50 2.36 20.71
CA PRO A 147 -31.62 2.97 22.03
C PRO A 147 -30.54 4.04 22.32
N LEU A 148 -29.48 4.07 21.54
CA LEU A 148 -28.37 5.03 21.68
C LEU A 148 -28.43 6.05 20.53
N GLU A 149 -28.65 7.31 20.87
CA GLU A 149 -28.71 8.44 19.92
C GLU A 149 -27.49 8.49 18.98
N ARG A 150 -26.29 8.19 19.50
CA ARG A 150 -25.07 8.14 18.70
C ARG A 150 -25.16 7.11 17.56
N ILE A 151 -25.81 5.98 17.77
CA ILE A 151 -25.99 4.95 16.72
C ILE A 151 -27.03 5.42 15.71
N THR A 152 -28.06 6.11 16.14
CA THR A 152 -29.06 6.72 15.25
C THR A 152 -28.41 7.71 14.28
N ILE A 153 -27.56 8.59 14.78
CA ILE A 153 -26.81 9.55 13.95
C ILE A 153 -25.93 8.81 12.93
N VAL A 154 -25.20 7.77 13.32
CA VAL A 154 -24.37 6.96 12.41
C VAL A 154 -25.22 6.30 11.33
N ARG A 155 -26.40 5.74 11.70
CA ARG A 155 -27.36 5.17 10.75
C ARG A 155 -27.80 6.22 9.73
N ASP A 156 -28.23 7.40 10.18
CA ASP A 156 -28.77 8.44 9.30
C ASP A 156 -27.72 8.94 8.31
N VAL A 157 -26.49 9.11 8.78
CA VAL A 157 -25.35 9.47 7.93
C VAL A 157 -25.05 8.36 6.92
N PHE A 158 -25.06 7.10 7.34
CA PHE A 158 -24.84 5.96 6.43
C PHE A 158 -25.93 5.90 5.35
N ILE A 159 -27.20 6.05 5.73
CA ILE A 159 -28.34 6.07 4.81
C ILE A 159 -28.23 7.24 3.84
N PHE A 160 -27.92 8.43 4.34
CA PHE A 160 -27.69 9.59 3.48
C PHE A 160 -26.56 9.35 2.46
N ALA A 161 -25.42 8.79 2.90
CA ALA A 161 -24.33 8.47 2.01
C ALA A 161 -24.69 7.40 0.96
N ALA A 162 -25.48 6.40 1.35
CA ALA A 162 -25.94 5.34 0.44
C ALA A 162 -26.87 5.89 -0.65
N PHE A 163 -27.79 6.78 -0.33
CA PHE A 163 -28.72 7.37 -1.31
C PHE A 163 -28.10 8.46 -2.18
N THR A 164 -27.15 9.22 -1.64
CA THR A 164 -26.51 10.32 -2.38
C THR A 164 -25.23 9.93 -3.11
N PHE A 165 -24.78 8.68 -3.00
CA PHE A 165 -23.49 8.19 -3.53
C PHE A 165 -22.28 8.99 -3.03
N VAL A 166 -22.42 9.71 -1.92
CA VAL A 166 -21.32 10.47 -1.33
C VAL A 166 -20.34 9.52 -0.65
N ALA A 167 -19.05 9.64 -0.98
CA ALA A 167 -18.04 8.80 -0.38
C ALA A 167 -18.00 8.96 1.15
N LEU A 168 -17.97 7.85 1.89
CA LEU A 168 -17.94 7.82 3.35
C LEU A 168 -16.84 8.69 3.97
N THR A 169 -15.74 8.89 3.26
CA THR A 169 -14.65 9.80 3.67
C THR A 169 -15.13 11.25 3.78
N ASN A 170 -15.95 11.72 2.85
CA ASN A 170 -16.49 13.08 2.88
C ASN A 170 -17.54 13.22 3.99
N VAL A 171 -18.32 12.16 4.23
CA VAL A 171 -19.31 12.13 5.30
C VAL A 171 -18.64 12.17 6.68
N CYS A 172 -17.56 11.42 6.91
CA CYS A 172 -16.78 11.49 8.15
C CYS A 172 -16.20 12.89 8.41
N LEU A 173 -15.77 13.60 7.35
CA LEU A 173 -15.30 14.98 7.46
C LEU A 173 -16.43 15.95 7.86
N ILE A 174 -17.63 15.75 7.33
CA ILE A 174 -18.82 16.55 7.69
C ILE A 174 -19.20 16.30 9.15
N ILE A 175 -19.25 15.04 9.61
CA ILE A 175 -19.56 14.71 11.00
C ILE A 175 -18.55 15.33 11.95
N ASN A 176 -17.25 15.17 11.67
CA ASN A 176 -16.20 15.76 12.52
C ASN A 176 -16.31 17.30 12.60
N LYS A 177 -16.64 17.97 11.49
CA LYS A 177 -16.91 19.42 11.51
C LYS A 177 -18.14 19.79 12.32
N LEU A 178 -19.21 19.02 12.25
CA LEU A 178 -20.43 19.25 13.04
C LEU A 178 -20.19 19.02 14.53
N GLN A 179 -19.42 18.01 14.92
CA GLN A 179 -19.06 17.74 16.32
C GLN A 179 -18.12 18.77 16.93
N THR A 180 -17.19 19.33 16.14
CA THR A 180 -16.30 20.42 16.60
C THR A 180 -17.04 21.74 16.76
N ASN A 181 -18.02 22.03 15.90
CA ASN A 181 -18.83 23.22 16.02
C ASN A 181 -19.85 23.16 17.19
N ASN A 182 -20.36 21.98 17.56
CA ASN A 182 -21.28 21.81 18.68
C ASN A 182 -20.57 21.95 20.06
N LYS A 183 -19.25 21.93 20.14
CA LYS A 183 -18.51 22.24 21.36
C LYS A 183 -18.30 23.74 21.61
N GLY A 184 -18.70 24.59 20.66
CA GLY A 184 -18.42 26.03 20.70
C GLY A 184 -19.61 26.97 20.66
N ILE A 185 -20.85 26.50 20.40
CA ILE A 185 -22.01 27.43 20.29
C ILE A 185 -23.25 26.71 20.85
N GLY A 186 -23.63 27.09 22.04
CA GLY A 186 -24.99 26.95 22.48
C GLY A 186 -25.89 27.90 21.67
N ASN A 187 -27.00 27.37 21.15
CA ASN A 187 -28.15 28.06 20.55
C ASN A 187 -27.93 28.81 19.23
N GLY A 188 -28.44 28.21 18.18
CA GLY A 188 -28.86 28.92 16.98
C GLY A 188 -28.27 28.46 15.66
N LEU A 189 -28.64 27.26 15.18
CA LEU A 189 -28.49 26.90 13.76
C LEU A 189 -29.41 25.72 13.40
N GLU A 190 -30.71 25.97 13.44
CA GLU A 190 -31.69 24.97 12.98
C GLU A 190 -32.16 25.16 11.52
N THR A 191 -31.73 26.15 10.77
CA THR A 191 -32.46 26.48 9.53
C THR A 191 -31.66 26.80 8.28
N THR A 192 -30.34 26.58 8.20
CA THR A 192 -29.59 27.09 7.03
C THR A 192 -29.05 26.04 6.07
N TYR A 193 -29.14 24.75 6.33
CA TYR A 193 -28.47 23.75 5.49
C TYR A 193 -29.37 22.96 4.54
N LEU A 194 -30.70 23.17 4.56
CA LEU A 194 -31.61 22.46 3.66
C LEU A 194 -31.89 23.17 2.33
N HIS A 195 -31.44 24.40 2.14
CA HIS A 195 -31.72 25.19 0.92
C HIS A 195 -30.63 25.19 -0.16
N HIS A 196 -29.54 24.42 -0.01
CA HIS A 196 -28.44 24.45 -0.98
C HIS A 196 -28.29 23.16 -1.81
N PHE A 197 -29.24 22.22 -1.69
CA PHE A 197 -29.24 20.96 -2.46
C PHE A 197 -30.64 20.64 -3.01
N ALA A 198 -31.34 21.67 -3.55
CA ALA A 198 -32.49 21.46 -4.43
C ALA A 198 -32.09 21.83 -5.87
#